data_c022e7eab9e4bd099d3301a45084d9bf
#
_entry.id   c022e7eab9e4bd099d3301a45084d9bf
#
_cell.length_a   1.000
_cell.length_b   1.000
_cell.length_c   1.000
_cell.angle_alpha   90.00
_cell.angle_beta   90.00
_cell.angle_gamma   90.00
#
_symmetry.space_group_name_H-M   'P 1'
#
loop_
_entity.id
_entity.type
_entity.pdbx_description
1 polymer ?
#
loop_
_entity_poly.entity_id
_entity_poly.type
_entity_poly.pdbx_seq_one_letter_code
_entity_poly.pdbx_strand_id
1 'polypeptide(L)'
;MAVSNTTDPESTTIAVVTIRIPCGADGDLVTDAEKRLSRPETIDDVTIDELASIEPQLSATLITVEITVQWSTAISKEEIRDRLKDVSGLESIRRIE
;
A
#
# COMPACT_ATOMS: atom_id res chain seq x y z
N MET A 1 -29.98 -15.14 6.47
CA MET A 1 -29.36 -14.71 6.23
C MET A 1 -28.47 -14.52 5.69
N ALA A 2 -28.17 -14.32 5.34
CA ALA A 2 -27.24 -14.31 4.95
C ALA A 2 -26.54 -13.60 4.46
N VAL A 3 -26.04 -13.28 4.35
CA VAL A 3 -25.38 -12.61 3.95
C VAL A 3 -24.43 -12.51 3.53
N SER A 4 -23.98 -12.65 3.11
CA SER A 4 -22.97 -12.66 2.74
C SER A 4 -22.36 -11.75 2.21
N ASN A 5 -21.68 -11.15 2.63
CA ASN A 5 -20.92 -10.31 2.22
C ASN A 5 -19.79 -10.76 1.73
N THR A 6 -19.42 -10.51 0.68
CA THR A 6 -18.20 -10.91 0.10
C THR A 6 -17.04 -10.14 0.59
N THR A 7 -17.25 -8.99 1.16
CA THR A 7 -16.15 -8.22 1.66
C THR A 7 -16.10 -8.30 3.16
N ASP A 8 -15.03 -8.88 3.65
CA ASP A 8 -14.81 -8.96 5.07
C ASP A 8 -14.05 -7.71 5.50
N PRO A 9 -14.63 -6.86 6.35
CA PRO A 9 -13.94 -5.64 6.76
C PRO A 9 -12.58 -5.89 7.39
N GLU A 10 -12.39 -7.07 7.99
CA GLU A 10 -11.10 -7.39 8.61
C GLU A 10 -10.03 -7.72 7.62
N SER A 11 -10.40 -8.05 6.39
CA SER A 11 -9.43 -8.35 5.35
C SER A 11 -9.21 -7.19 4.39
N THR A 12 -9.79 -6.04 4.67
CA THR A 12 -9.61 -4.84 3.85
C THR A 12 -9.09 -3.72 4.73
N THR A 13 -8.03 -3.05 4.29
CA THR A 13 -7.40 -1.98 5.04
C THR A 13 -7.27 -0.76 4.17
N ILE A 14 -7.58 0.41 4.74
CA ILE A 14 -7.27 1.68 4.10
C ILE A 14 -6.10 2.28 4.86
N ALA A 15 -5.07 2.66 4.12
CA ALA A 15 -3.86 3.18 4.73
C ALA A 15 -3.30 4.34 3.92
N VAL A 16 -2.55 5.20 4.59
CA VAL A 16 -1.78 6.25 3.92
C VAL A 16 -0.32 5.97 4.17
N VAL A 17 0.44 5.78 3.11
CA VAL A 17 1.86 5.41 3.21
C VAL A 17 2.71 6.29 2.33
N THR A 18 3.97 6.44 2.71
CA THR A 18 4.97 7.14 1.89
C THR A 18 5.94 6.11 1.36
N ILE A 19 6.13 6.12 0.04
CA ILE A 19 7.00 5.18 -0.65
C ILE A 19 8.07 5.94 -1.39
N ARG A 20 9.28 5.40 -1.37
CA ARG A 20 10.41 5.93 -2.12
C ARG A 20 10.53 5.20 -3.44
N ILE A 21 10.44 5.95 -4.53
CA ILE A 21 10.57 5.40 -5.87
C ILE A 21 11.91 5.86 -6.44
N PRO A 22 12.83 4.95 -6.76
CA PRO A 22 14.14 5.35 -7.29
C PRO A 22 14.01 6.08 -8.62
N CYS A 23 14.90 7.02 -8.86
CA CYS A 23 14.99 7.67 -10.16
C CYS A 23 15.35 6.64 -11.21
N GLY A 24 14.76 6.75 -12.37
CA GLY A 24 15.03 5.80 -13.45
C GLY A 24 14.11 4.59 -13.45
N ALA A 25 13.16 4.52 -12.52
CA ALA A 25 12.17 3.46 -12.55
C ALA A 25 11.31 3.60 -13.81
N ASP A 26 10.98 2.45 -14.42
CA ASP A 26 10.16 2.47 -15.62
C ASP A 26 8.71 2.73 -15.26
N GLY A 27 8.02 3.47 -16.10
CA GLY A 27 6.60 3.76 -15.90
C GLY A 27 6.39 4.94 -14.97
N ASP A 28 5.14 5.20 -14.65
CA ASP A 28 4.83 6.31 -13.78
C ASP A 28 4.92 5.91 -12.32
N LEU A 29 4.95 6.93 -11.46
CA LEU A 29 5.15 6.73 -10.03
C LEU A 29 4.06 5.88 -9.39
N VAL A 30 2.81 6.12 -9.80
CA VAL A 30 1.68 5.41 -9.21
C VAL A 30 1.73 3.93 -9.58
N THR A 31 2.02 3.62 -10.84
CA THR A 31 2.12 2.23 -11.29
C THR A 31 3.24 1.49 -10.58
N ASP A 32 4.38 2.15 -10.41
CA ASP A 32 5.51 1.53 -9.72
C ASP A 32 5.19 1.28 -8.26
N ALA A 33 4.54 2.24 -7.61
CA ALA A 33 4.13 2.08 -6.22
C ALA A 33 3.15 0.91 -6.07
N GLU A 34 2.20 0.79 -6.99
CA GLU A 34 1.23 -0.30 -6.95
C GLU A 34 1.92 -1.64 -7.08
N LYS A 35 2.90 -1.74 -7.97
CA LYS A 35 3.65 -2.97 -8.14
C LYS A 35 4.40 -3.36 -6.87
N ARG A 36 5.03 -2.40 -6.23
CA ARG A 36 5.80 -2.67 -5.02
C ARG A 36 4.90 -3.08 -3.87
N LEU A 37 3.74 -2.43 -3.75
CA LEU A 37 2.80 -2.73 -2.68
C LEU A 37 2.10 -4.07 -2.88
N SER A 38 2.04 -4.55 -4.12
CA SER A 38 1.38 -5.81 -4.43
C SER A 38 2.26 -7.04 -4.29
N ARG A 39 3.56 -6.84 -4.04
CA ARG A 39 4.49 -7.97 -3.98
C ARG A 39 4.33 -8.94 -2.83
N PRO A 40 4.01 -8.50 -1.61
CA PRO A 40 3.85 -9.46 -0.52
C PRO A 40 2.76 -10.47 -0.81
N GLU A 41 3.03 -11.73 -0.51
CA GLU A 41 2.12 -12.83 -0.84
C GLU A 41 0.80 -12.75 -0.09
N THR A 42 0.80 -12.16 1.07
CA THR A 42 -0.41 -12.05 1.88
C THR A 42 -1.34 -10.93 1.39
N ILE A 43 -0.86 -10.11 0.46
CA ILE A 43 -1.68 -9.06 -0.13
C ILE A 43 -2.31 -9.59 -1.40
N ASP A 44 -3.64 -9.61 -1.43
CA ASP A 44 -4.39 -10.10 -2.57
C ASP A 44 -4.48 -9.05 -3.65
N ASP A 45 -4.72 -7.81 -3.25
CA ASP A 45 -4.85 -6.71 -4.20
C ASP A 45 -4.58 -5.39 -3.50
N VAL A 46 -4.08 -4.42 -4.26
CA VAL A 46 -3.85 -3.07 -3.77
C VAL A 46 -4.41 -2.09 -4.80
N THR A 47 -5.18 -1.14 -4.32
CA THR A 47 -5.70 -0.05 -5.16
C THR A 47 -5.16 1.25 -4.60
N ILE A 48 -4.57 2.07 -5.45
CA ILE A 48 -4.16 3.41 -5.06
C ILE A 48 -5.33 4.34 -5.30
N ASP A 49 -5.91 4.84 -4.22
CA ASP A 49 -7.11 5.67 -4.29
C ASP A 49 -6.79 7.13 -4.56
N GLU A 50 -5.69 7.60 -4.00
CA GLU A 50 -5.35 8.99 -4.12
C GLU A 50 -3.86 9.22 -3.94
N LEU A 51 -3.29 10.11 -4.74
CA LEU A 51 -1.91 10.53 -4.58
C LEU A 51 -1.94 11.83 -3.78
N ALA A 52 -1.51 11.76 -2.53
CA ALA A 52 -1.61 12.91 -1.63
C ALA A 52 -0.46 13.89 -1.80
N SER A 53 0.75 13.42 -2.04
CA SER A 53 1.88 14.32 -2.23
C SER A 53 3.01 13.66 -3.00
N ILE A 54 3.83 14.48 -3.63
CA ILE A 54 5.02 14.04 -4.34
C ILE A 54 6.17 14.93 -3.88
N GLU A 55 7.26 14.30 -3.46
CA GLU A 55 8.42 15.04 -3.00
C GLU A 55 9.66 14.55 -3.75
N PRO A 56 10.11 15.26 -4.78
CA PRO A 56 11.30 14.87 -5.51
C PRO A 56 12.56 15.03 -4.67
N GLN A 57 13.47 14.09 -4.81
CA GLN A 57 14.77 14.14 -4.14
C GLN A 57 15.84 13.82 -5.17
N LEU A 58 17.11 13.88 -4.76
CA LEU A 58 18.22 13.73 -5.69
C LEU A 58 18.25 12.37 -6.40
N SER A 59 18.01 11.31 -5.66
CA SER A 59 18.12 9.96 -6.22
C SER A 59 16.80 9.21 -6.26
N ALA A 60 15.72 9.85 -5.82
CA ALA A 60 14.45 9.17 -5.73
C ALA A 60 13.33 10.19 -5.60
N THR A 61 12.10 9.72 -5.67
CA THR A 61 10.93 10.54 -5.40
C THR A 61 10.14 9.87 -4.30
N LEU A 62 9.76 10.65 -3.29
CA LEU A 62 8.88 10.15 -2.24
C LEU A 62 7.46 10.51 -2.61
N ILE A 63 6.59 9.52 -2.62
CA ILE A 63 5.18 9.78 -2.85
C ILE A 63 4.38 9.30 -1.66
N THR A 64 3.36 10.07 -1.31
CA THR A 64 2.43 9.69 -0.24
C THR A 64 1.11 9.36 -0.90
N VAL A 65 0.62 8.15 -0.68
CA VAL A 65 -0.59 7.67 -1.34
C VAL A 65 -1.56 7.09 -0.33
N GLU A 66 -2.84 7.26 -0.63
CA GLU A 66 -3.88 6.57 0.11
C GLU A 66 -4.19 5.30 -0.67
N ILE A 67 -4.19 4.18 0.02
CA ILE A 67 -4.38 2.88 -0.63
C ILE A 67 -5.43 2.07 0.08
N THR A 68 -6.06 1.18 -0.68
CA THR A 68 -6.93 0.14 -0.15
C THR A 68 -6.24 -1.18 -0.42
N VAL A 69 -5.99 -1.95 0.63
CA VAL A 69 -5.32 -3.23 0.54
C VAL A 69 -6.29 -4.33 0.89
N GLN A 70 -6.35 -5.34 0.04
CA GLN A 70 -7.13 -6.54 0.34
C GLN A 70 -6.16 -7.65 0.69
N TRP A 71 -6.38 -8.26 1.84
CA TRP A 71 -5.51 -9.31 2.35
C TRP A 71 -6.13 -10.68 2.07
N SER A 72 -5.28 -11.67 1.91
CA SER A 72 -5.75 -13.04 1.69
C SER A 72 -6.47 -13.60 2.90
N THR A 73 -6.12 -13.11 4.09
CA THR A 73 -6.77 -13.54 5.32
C THR A 73 -6.97 -12.32 6.21
N ALA A 74 -7.85 -12.44 7.19
CA ALA A 74 -8.02 -11.38 8.17
C ALA A 74 -6.77 -11.32 9.06
N ILE A 75 -6.24 -10.13 9.27
CA ILE A 75 -5.06 -9.94 10.09
C ILE A 75 -5.24 -8.72 10.99
N SER A 76 -4.47 -8.69 12.06
CA SER A 76 -4.55 -7.59 13.03
C SER A 76 -3.86 -6.35 12.51
N LYS A 77 -4.14 -5.19 13.12
CA LYS A 77 -3.50 -3.95 12.75
C LYS A 77 -1.99 -4.02 12.89
N GLU A 78 -1.50 -4.69 13.93
CA GLU A 78 -0.07 -4.81 14.14
C GLU A 78 0.57 -5.62 13.02
N GLU A 79 -0.09 -6.68 12.61
CA GLU A 79 0.39 -7.51 11.52
C GLU A 79 0.36 -6.77 10.20
N ILE A 80 -0.70 -5.99 9.96
CA ILE A 80 -0.79 -5.15 8.77
C ILE A 80 0.41 -4.22 8.69
N ARG A 81 0.73 -3.58 9.80
CA ARG A 81 1.86 -2.67 9.85
C ARG A 81 3.17 -3.39 9.53
N ASP A 82 3.35 -4.58 10.10
CA ASP A 82 4.55 -5.36 9.83
C ASP A 82 4.67 -5.78 8.37
N ARG A 83 3.56 -6.20 7.77
CA ARG A 83 3.56 -6.61 6.37
C ARG A 83 3.86 -5.43 5.45
N LEU A 84 3.28 -4.27 5.74
CA LEU A 84 3.53 -3.09 4.92
C LEU A 84 4.97 -2.63 5.04
N LYS A 85 5.59 -2.79 6.21
CA LYS A 85 6.99 -2.43 6.39
C LYS A 85 7.93 -3.27 5.54
N ASP A 86 7.49 -4.47 5.16
CA ASP A 86 8.29 -5.33 4.29
C ASP A 86 8.25 -4.91 2.83
N VAL A 87 7.39 -3.97 2.47
CA VAL A 87 7.32 -3.48 1.11
C VAL A 87 8.60 -2.73 0.76
N SER A 88 9.20 -3.10 -0.37
CA SER A 88 10.43 -2.48 -0.82
C SER A 88 10.21 -1.00 -1.10
N GLY A 89 10.99 -0.17 -0.46
CA GLY A 89 10.91 1.28 -0.65
C GLY A 89 9.94 1.99 0.26
N LEU A 90 9.24 1.27 1.13
CA LEU A 90 8.32 1.93 2.04
C LEU A 90 9.10 2.74 3.06
N GLU A 91 8.80 4.04 3.12
CA GLU A 91 9.48 4.95 4.04
C GLU A 91 8.74 5.09 5.36
N SER A 92 7.44 5.23 5.30
CA SER A 92 6.67 5.38 6.52
C SER A 92 5.21 5.03 6.28
N ILE A 93 4.53 4.68 7.35
CA ILE A 93 3.09 4.47 7.36
C ILE A 93 2.50 5.63 8.14
N ARG A 94 1.69 6.45 7.45
CA ARG A 94 1.11 7.63 8.07
C ARG A 94 -0.15 7.32 8.84
N ARG A 95 -0.95 6.40 8.30
CA ARG A 95 -2.23 6.08 8.91
C ARG A 95 -2.69 4.71 8.46
N ILE A 96 -3.34 3.98 9.35
CA ILE A 96 -4.00 2.72 9.03
C ILE A 96 -5.40 2.77 9.63
N GLU A 97 -6.41 2.49 8.82
CA GLU A 97 -7.80 2.45 9.30
C GLU A 97 -8.42 1.09 9.19
#